data_504199ad346df075708a3da1ebcf4f42
#
_entry.id   504199ad346df075708a3da1ebcf4f42
#
_cell.length_a   1.000
_cell.length_b   1.000
_cell.length_c   1.000
_cell.angle_alpha   90.00
_cell.angle_beta   90.00
_cell.angle_gamma   90.00
#
_symmetry.space_group_name_H-M   'P 1'
#
loop_
_entity.id
_entity.type
_entity.pdbx_description
1 polymer ?
#
loop_
_entity_poly.entity_id
_entity_poly.type
_entity_poly.pdbx_seq_one_letter_code
_entity_poly.pdbx_strand_id
1 'polypeptide(L)'
;MPKLELHNLNKTYTPKIIPVKNITLSVDDREFLTLLGPSGCGKSTALRLIAGLETPTHGRISIGGKDVTHQPPGDRNIAMVFQSYALYPHMTVYENLCSGLKLKRLPLPEINQRVAEVAQVLGLEDLMHRKPAQLSGGQRQRIAVGRALVRRPDVFLLDEPLSNLDALLRERVRADLKQLFATQSVPVVYVTHDQTEAMTLSTKVAVLNNGYVQQLDQPEQIYNRPANLFVAGFVGSPQMNLLTLDCERQHAILGDISIPIPASFPVPTQLIMGIRPEHIQIAKPEDLAAIRGRVSLVENLGMHYLVSVEIHNSRLGTMIIRVLIPSDRNWNTEEISLMLPPQHIHWFDIDTGNSLRSRTS
;
A
#
# COMPACT_ATOMS: atom_id res chain seq x y z
N MET A 1 -24.77 -3.53 0.87
CA MET A 1 -24.45 -2.55 1.95
C MET A 1 -23.03 -2.86 2.40
N PRO A 2 -22.18 -1.87 2.63
CA PRO A 2 -20.82 -2.12 3.08
C PRO A 2 -20.81 -2.91 4.39
N LYS A 3 -19.86 -3.83 4.52
CA LYS A 3 -19.73 -4.71 5.67
C LYS A 3 -18.99 -4.03 6.83
N LEU A 4 -18.04 -3.16 6.52
CA LEU A 4 -17.32 -2.33 7.48
C LEU A 4 -17.39 -0.86 7.04
N GLU A 5 -17.74 0.03 7.96
CA GLU A 5 -17.79 1.47 7.72
C GLU A 5 -17.11 2.23 8.86
N LEU A 6 -16.29 3.18 8.49
CA LEU A 6 -15.67 4.15 9.38
C LEU A 6 -16.21 5.54 9.02
N HIS A 7 -16.79 6.25 9.98
CA HIS A 7 -17.34 7.58 9.78
C HIS A 7 -16.63 8.59 10.66
N ASN A 8 -15.92 9.54 10.04
CA ASN A 8 -15.22 10.65 10.70
C ASN A 8 -14.38 10.18 11.90
N LEU A 9 -13.69 9.04 11.73
CA LEU A 9 -12.96 8.38 12.80
C LEU A 9 -11.76 9.21 13.22
N ASN A 10 -11.64 9.51 14.51
CA ASN A 10 -10.55 10.27 15.10
C ASN A 10 -9.99 9.55 16.33
N LYS A 11 -8.67 9.62 16.52
CA LYS A 11 -8.00 9.18 17.75
C LYS A 11 -6.96 10.21 18.17
N THR A 12 -7.13 10.72 19.36
CA THR A 12 -6.19 11.64 20.02
C THR A 12 -5.71 11.01 21.30
N TYR A 13 -4.40 10.82 21.46
CA TYR A 13 -3.79 10.41 22.72
C TYR A 13 -3.42 11.62 23.56
N THR A 14 -2.81 12.62 22.92
CA THR A 14 -2.47 13.92 23.50
C THR A 14 -2.71 15.01 22.46
N PRO A 15 -2.77 16.30 22.81
CA PRO A 15 -2.92 17.39 21.83
C PRO A 15 -1.87 17.37 20.70
N LYS A 16 -0.70 16.76 20.93
CA LYS A 16 0.40 16.63 19.95
C LYS A 16 0.40 15.28 19.20
N ILE A 17 -0.32 14.25 19.71
CA ILE A 17 -0.30 12.89 19.15
C ILE A 17 -1.70 12.54 18.71
N ILE A 18 -1.97 12.74 17.43
CA ILE A 18 -3.27 12.48 16.77
C ILE A 18 -3.02 11.54 15.57
N PRO A 19 -2.92 10.22 15.81
CA PRO A 19 -2.57 9.26 14.76
C PRO A 19 -3.69 8.98 13.75
N VAL A 20 -4.95 9.29 14.08
CA VAL A 20 -6.11 9.09 13.18
C VAL A 20 -6.92 10.37 13.17
N LYS A 21 -7.09 10.96 11.98
CA LYS A 21 -7.72 12.26 11.76
C LYS A 21 -8.77 12.14 10.67
N ASN A 22 -10.03 12.18 11.08
CA ASN A 22 -11.19 12.25 10.18
C ASN A 22 -11.20 11.15 9.10
N ILE A 23 -10.90 9.90 9.46
CA ILE A 23 -10.93 8.80 8.51
C ILE A 23 -12.38 8.40 8.26
N THR A 24 -12.81 8.49 7.00
CA THR A 24 -14.09 7.99 6.50
C THR A 24 -13.81 7.06 5.34
N LEU A 25 -14.20 5.80 5.46
CA LEU A 25 -14.08 4.79 4.41
C LEU A 25 -15.07 3.65 4.63
N SER A 26 -15.35 2.90 3.57
CA SER A 26 -16.17 1.71 3.59
C SER A 26 -15.46 0.54 2.90
N VAL A 27 -15.73 -0.68 3.39
CA VAL A 27 -15.21 -1.91 2.82
C VAL A 27 -16.39 -2.87 2.62
N ASP A 28 -16.59 -3.27 1.39
CA ASP A 28 -17.67 -4.18 1.00
C ASP A 28 -17.25 -5.65 1.19
N ASP A 29 -18.22 -6.55 1.10
CA ASP A 29 -17.95 -8.00 1.06
C ASP A 29 -16.99 -8.32 -0.10
N ARG A 30 -16.05 -9.25 0.13
CA ARG A 30 -14.98 -9.65 -0.79
C ARG A 30 -13.96 -8.55 -1.12
N GLU A 31 -14.03 -7.38 -0.52
CA GLU A 31 -12.99 -6.37 -0.68
C GLU A 31 -11.79 -6.68 0.22
N PHE A 32 -10.61 -6.51 -0.36
CA PHE A 32 -9.34 -6.54 0.35
C PHE A 32 -8.79 -5.11 0.40
N LEU A 33 -9.04 -4.41 1.51
CA LEU A 33 -8.55 -3.05 1.74
C LEU A 33 -7.18 -3.09 2.39
N THR A 34 -6.18 -2.47 1.77
CA THR A 34 -4.88 -2.23 2.42
C THR A 34 -4.76 -0.79 2.90
N LEU A 35 -4.36 -0.63 4.16
CA LEU A 35 -3.88 0.63 4.74
C LEU A 35 -2.37 0.70 4.51
N LEU A 36 -1.93 1.54 3.58
CA LEU A 36 -0.54 1.71 3.17
C LEU A 36 -0.03 3.08 3.62
N GLY A 37 1.22 3.18 4.05
CA GLY A 37 1.83 4.46 4.41
C GLY A 37 3.11 4.31 5.23
N PRO A 38 3.84 5.39 5.49
CA PRO A 38 5.08 5.35 6.27
C PRO A 38 4.83 4.94 7.74
N SER A 39 5.91 4.61 8.43
CA SER A 39 5.84 4.30 9.86
C SER A 39 5.28 5.50 10.66
N GLY A 40 4.40 5.23 11.62
CA GLY A 40 3.78 6.26 12.47
C GLY A 40 2.62 7.05 11.84
N CYS A 41 2.20 6.76 10.61
CA CYS A 41 1.08 7.49 9.96
C CYS A 41 -0.32 7.12 10.47
N GLY A 42 -0.45 6.16 11.40
CA GLY A 42 -1.72 5.83 12.05
C GLY A 42 -2.37 4.50 11.62
N LYS A 43 -1.75 3.69 10.74
CA LYS A 43 -2.32 2.42 10.21
C LYS A 43 -2.73 1.43 11.31
N SER A 44 -1.77 1.02 12.16
CA SER A 44 -2.03 0.07 13.24
C SER A 44 -3.00 0.64 14.28
N THR A 45 -3.00 1.97 14.50
CA THR A 45 -4.00 2.61 15.37
C THR A 45 -5.39 2.49 14.76
N ALA A 46 -5.56 2.77 13.46
CA ALA A 46 -6.84 2.59 12.77
C ALA A 46 -7.31 1.13 12.85
N LEU A 47 -6.42 0.16 12.64
CA LEU A 47 -6.73 -1.26 12.75
C LEU A 47 -7.18 -1.64 14.18
N ARG A 48 -6.49 -1.13 15.22
CA ARG A 48 -6.84 -1.37 16.64
C ARG A 48 -8.18 -0.74 17.01
N LEU A 49 -8.53 0.41 16.43
CA LEU A 49 -9.86 1.01 16.60
C LEU A 49 -10.94 0.11 16.01
N ILE A 50 -10.75 -0.44 14.80
CA ILE A 50 -11.68 -1.40 14.18
C ILE A 50 -11.79 -2.66 15.05
N ALA A 51 -10.66 -3.13 15.58
CA ALA A 51 -10.63 -4.29 16.46
C ALA A 51 -11.30 -4.08 17.84
N GLY A 52 -11.53 -2.84 18.26
CA GLY A 52 -12.01 -2.51 19.61
C GLY A 52 -10.96 -2.62 20.71
N LEU A 53 -9.67 -2.73 20.31
CA LEU A 53 -8.53 -2.68 21.23
C LEU A 53 -8.22 -1.25 21.67
N GLU A 54 -8.73 -0.28 20.93
CA GLU A 54 -8.69 1.15 21.22
C GLU A 54 -10.08 1.74 21.04
N THR A 55 -10.39 2.77 21.79
CA THR A 55 -11.65 3.53 21.66
C THR A 55 -11.37 4.81 20.88
N PRO A 56 -12.15 5.16 19.85
CA PRO A 56 -11.99 6.42 19.13
C PRO A 56 -12.33 7.60 20.03
N THR A 57 -11.71 8.75 19.77
CA THR A 57 -12.04 10.01 20.44
C THR A 57 -13.33 10.59 19.86
N HIS A 58 -13.51 10.46 18.54
CA HIS A 58 -14.73 10.85 17.81
C HIS A 58 -14.95 9.91 16.63
N GLY A 59 -16.17 9.92 16.11
CA GLY A 59 -16.56 9.13 14.96
C GLY A 59 -17.23 7.81 15.33
N ARG A 60 -17.54 7.01 14.31
CA ARG A 60 -18.31 5.77 14.45
C ARG A 60 -17.69 4.65 13.63
N ILE A 61 -17.83 3.42 14.13
CA ILE A 61 -17.43 2.18 13.46
C ILE A 61 -18.66 1.27 13.38
N SER A 62 -19.03 0.84 12.16
CA SER A 62 -20.13 -0.09 11.95
C SER A 62 -19.62 -1.37 11.27
N ILE A 63 -20.09 -2.53 11.74
CA ILE A 63 -19.84 -3.85 11.14
C ILE A 63 -21.18 -4.53 10.87
N GLY A 64 -21.44 -4.88 9.60
CA GLY A 64 -22.69 -5.47 9.19
C GLY A 64 -23.92 -4.60 9.51
N GLY A 65 -23.78 -3.27 9.40
CA GLY A 65 -24.81 -2.29 9.72
C GLY A 65 -25.04 -2.05 11.22
N LYS A 66 -24.27 -2.70 12.11
CA LYS A 66 -24.37 -2.50 13.57
C LYS A 66 -23.27 -1.56 14.04
N ASP A 67 -23.61 -0.59 14.88
CA ASP A 67 -22.63 0.25 15.56
C ASP A 67 -21.86 -0.58 16.60
N VAL A 68 -20.56 -0.70 16.41
CA VAL A 68 -19.64 -1.42 17.29
C VAL A 68 -18.62 -0.50 17.97
N THR A 69 -18.80 0.81 17.87
CA THR A 69 -17.82 1.82 18.30
C THR A 69 -17.32 1.60 19.72
N HIS A 70 -18.23 1.28 20.64
CA HIS A 70 -17.92 1.07 22.06
C HIS A 70 -17.95 -0.40 22.48
N GLN A 71 -18.15 -1.33 21.54
CA GLN A 71 -18.14 -2.76 21.87
C GLN A 71 -16.70 -3.27 22.08
N PRO A 72 -16.47 -4.15 23.05
CA PRO A 72 -15.17 -4.77 23.25
C PRO A 72 -14.85 -5.74 22.10
N PRO A 73 -13.56 -6.09 21.90
CA PRO A 73 -13.12 -6.94 20.77
C PRO A 73 -13.86 -8.28 20.66
N GLY A 74 -14.23 -8.88 21.81
CA GLY A 74 -14.93 -10.17 21.87
C GLY A 74 -16.31 -10.16 21.20
N ASP A 75 -17.00 -9.02 21.20
CA ASP A 75 -18.38 -8.86 20.74
C ASP A 75 -18.49 -8.37 19.28
N ARG A 76 -17.37 -7.97 18.67
CA ARG A 76 -17.35 -7.43 17.28
C ARG A 76 -17.37 -8.50 16.20
N ASN A 77 -17.29 -9.79 16.54
CA ASN A 77 -17.16 -10.92 15.62
C ASN A 77 -16.07 -10.71 14.54
N ILE A 78 -14.92 -10.18 14.92
CA ILE A 78 -13.75 -10.02 14.08
C ILE A 78 -12.70 -11.10 14.35
N ALA A 79 -11.76 -11.28 13.40
CA ALA A 79 -10.56 -12.05 13.63
C ALA A 79 -9.33 -11.21 13.28
N MET A 80 -8.37 -11.16 14.20
CA MET A 80 -7.15 -10.37 14.03
C MET A 80 -5.91 -11.26 14.00
N VAL A 81 -5.04 -11.03 13.02
CA VAL A 81 -3.69 -11.59 12.93
C VAL A 81 -2.70 -10.49 13.27
N PHE A 82 -1.90 -10.71 14.29
CA PHE A 82 -0.90 -9.75 14.77
C PHE A 82 0.44 -9.95 14.06
N GLN A 83 1.26 -8.93 14.00
CA GLN A 83 2.61 -8.94 13.45
C GLN A 83 3.51 -10.04 14.08
N SER A 84 3.36 -10.28 15.39
CA SER A 84 4.10 -11.33 16.12
C SER A 84 3.47 -12.73 16.02
N TYR A 85 2.43 -12.89 15.16
CA TYR A 85 1.59 -14.09 15.07
C TYR A 85 0.78 -14.40 16.32
N ALA A 86 1.24 -14.01 17.51
CA ALA A 86 0.62 -14.19 18.82
C ALA A 86 0.11 -15.64 19.09
N LEU A 87 0.89 -16.64 18.64
CA LEU A 87 0.60 -18.05 18.91
C LEU A 87 0.89 -18.37 20.38
N TYR A 88 0.07 -19.23 20.97
CA TYR A 88 0.27 -19.72 22.32
C TYR A 88 1.43 -20.75 22.32
N PRO A 89 2.61 -20.45 22.91
CA PRO A 89 3.81 -21.25 22.74
C PRO A 89 3.75 -22.64 23.40
N HIS A 90 2.92 -22.79 24.42
CA HIS A 90 2.71 -24.03 25.15
C HIS A 90 1.68 -24.97 24.50
N MET A 91 0.87 -24.46 23.57
CA MET A 91 -0.16 -25.19 22.85
C MET A 91 0.35 -25.77 21.53
N THR A 92 -0.18 -26.90 21.12
CA THR A 92 0.01 -27.48 19.79
C THR A 92 -0.68 -26.62 18.70
N VAL A 93 -0.42 -26.93 17.41
CA VAL A 93 -1.13 -26.30 16.28
C VAL A 93 -2.65 -26.49 16.41
N TYR A 94 -3.09 -27.73 16.66
CA TYR A 94 -4.51 -28.04 16.86
C TYR A 94 -5.10 -27.21 17.99
N GLU A 95 -4.44 -27.15 19.14
CA GLU A 95 -4.92 -26.38 20.30
C GLU A 95 -4.97 -24.87 20.01
N ASN A 96 -3.97 -24.32 19.29
CA ASN A 96 -3.99 -22.93 18.84
C ASN A 96 -5.20 -22.64 17.94
N LEU A 97 -5.50 -23.52 16.97
CA LEU A 97 -6.66 -23.37 16.08
C LEU A 97 -7.97 -23.45 16.85
N CYS A 98 -8.08 -24.39 17.80
CA CYS A 98 -9.28 -24.60 18.61
C CYS A 98 -9.55 -23.48 19.63
N SER A 99 -8.52 -22.73 20.05
CA SER A 99 -8.56 -21.86 21.22
C SER A 99 -9.74 -20.89 21.23
N GLY A 100 -9.96 -20.18 20.12
CA GLY A 100 -11.06 -19.22 19.99
C GLY A 100 -12.45 -19.86 19.93
N LEU A 101 -12.56 -21.07 19.39
CA LEU A 101 -13.83 -21.82 19.29
C LEU A 101 -14.24 -22.39 20.64
N LYS A 102 -13.26 -22.88 21.43
CA LYS A 102 -13.50 -23.35 22.81
C LYS A 102 -14.00 -22.21 23.70
N LEU A 103 -13.46 -21.00 23.55
CA LEU A 103 -13.95 -19.82 24.29
C LEU A 103 -15.41 -19.49 23.95
N LYS A 104 -15.83 -19.70 22.69
CA LYS A 104 -17.23 -19.56 22.25
C LYS A 104 -18.11 -20.76 22.67
N ARG A 105 -17.56 -21.75 23.37
CA ARG A 105 -18.24 -22.97 23.84
C ARG A 105 -18.93 -23.77 22.72
N LEU A 106 -18.35 -23.83 21.55
CA LEU A 106 -18.85 -24.63 20.43
C LEU A 106 -18.72 -26.13 20.75
N PRO A 107 -19.64 -26.99 20.24
CA PRO A 107 -19.54 -28.43 20.36
C PRO A 107 -18.25 -28.99 19.75
N LEU A 108 -17.63 -29.98 20.39
CA LEU A 108 -16.37 -30.58 19.94
C LEU A 108 -16.42 -31.11 18.51
N PRO A 109 -17.50 -31.77 18.05
CA PRO A 109 -17.60 -32.19 16.65
C PRO A 109 -17.51 -31.02 15.67
N GLU A 110 -18.16 -29.90 15.93
CA GLU A 110 -18.09 -28.69 15.09
C GLU A 110 -16.68 -28.06 15.09
N ILE A 111 -16.03 -28.02 16.27
CA ILE A 111 -14.65 -27.55 16.37
C ILE A 111 -13.75 -28.41 15.48
N ASN A 112 -13.83 -29.75 15.59
CA ASN A 112 -13.00 -30.67 14.81
C ASN A 112 -13.23 -30.50 13.31
N GLN A 113 -14.49 -30.37 12.89
CA GLN A 113 -14.83 -30.15 11.50
C GLN A 113 -14.20 -28.87 10.96
N ARG A 114 -14.41 -27.72 11.63
CA ARG A 114 -13.88 -26.42 11.20
C ARG A 114 -12.34 -26.41 11.16
N VAL A 115 -11.72 -27.05 12.14
CA VAL A 115 -10.25 -27.16 12.21
C VAL A 115 -9.72 -28.03 11.07
N ALA A 116 -10.38 -29.15 10.76
CA ALA A 116 -9.98 -30.03 9.65
C ALA A 116 -10.10 -29.30 8.29
N GLU A 117 -11.23 -28.60 8.05
CA GLU A 117 -11.43 -27.79 6.84
C GLU A 117 -10.30 -26.76 6.65
N VAL A 118 -9.96 -26.01 7.71
CA VAL A 118 -8.91 -24.99 7.64
C VAL A 118 -7.52 -25.61 7.55
N ALA A 119 -7.26 -26.73 8.24
CA ALA A 119 -5.99 -27.43 8.18
C ALA A 119 -5.71 -27.93 6.74
N GLN A 120 -6.69 -28.49 6.06
CA GLN A 120 -6.60 -28.92 4.68
C GLN A 120 -6.30 -27.75 3.74
N VAL A 121 -7.03 -26.62 3.85
CA VAL A 121 -6.83 -25.44 3.01
C VAL A 121 -5.42 -24.86 3.16
N LEU A 122 -4.86 -24.92 4.37
CA LEU A 122 -3.55 -24.31 4.69
C LEU A 122 -2.38 -25.32 4.65
N GLY A 123 -2.63 -26.61 4.37
CA GLY A 123 -1.61 -27.66 4.39
C GLY A 123 -0.97 -27.83 5.76
N LEU A 124 -1.80 -27.92 6.82
CA LEU A 124 -1.34 -28.01 8.21
C LEU A 124 -1.55 -29.38 8.84
N GLU A 125 -2.12 -30.36 8.11
CA GLU A 125 -2.54 -31.66 8.63
C GLU A 125 -1.41 -32.39 9.38
N ASP A 126 -0.22 -32.44 8.78
CA ASP A 126 0.95 -33.11 9.35
C ASP A 126 1.61 -32.35 10.52
N LEU A 127 1.18 -31.12 10.74
CA LEU A 127 1.75 -30.21 11.73
C LEU A 127 0.90 -30.12 13.02
N MET A 128 -0.29 -30.72 13.06
CA MET A 128 -1.30 -30.50 14.09
C MET A 128 -0.81 -30.78 15.52
N HIS A 129 0.13 -31.72 15.68
CA HIS A 129 0.70 -32.12 16.97
C HIS A 129 1.93 -31.30 17.39
N ARG A 130 2.51 -30.49 16.48
CA ARG A 130 3.70 -29.68 16.76
C ARG A 130 3.37 -28.44 17.58
N LYS A 131 4.38 -27.94 18.33
CA LYS A 131 4.33 -26.65 19.03
C LYS A 131 4.99 -25.54 18.21
N PRO A 132 4.67 -24.26 18.44
CA PRO A 132 5.23 -23.12 17.67
C PRO A 132 6.75 -23.09 17.59
N ALA A 133 7.48 -23.54 18.60
CA ALA A 133 8.95 -23.60 18.59
C ALA A 133 9.53 -24.57 17.55
N GLN A 134 8.74 -25.54 17.07
CA GLN A 134 9.13 -26.57 16.10
C GLN A 134 8.77 -26.19 14.64
N LEU A 135 8.34 -24.95 14.42
CA LEU A 135 7.79 -24.50 13.15
C LEU A 135 8.63 -23.39 12.51
N SER A 136 8.67 -23.37 11.18
CA SER A 136 9.23 -22.25 10.42
C SER A 136 8.38 -20.97 10.56
N GLY A 137 8.93 -19.82 10.18
CA GLY A 137 8.20 -18.55 10.17
C GLY A 137 6.91 -18.61 9.36
N GLY A 138 6.95 -19.13 8.13
CA GLY A 138 5.78 -19.29 7.26
C GLY A 138 4.74 -20.26 7.83
N GLN A 139 5.17 -21.36 8.47
CA GLN A 139 4.26 -22.28 9.14
C GLN A 139 3.54 -21.59 10.31
N ARG A 140 4.28 -20.85 11.15
CA ARG A 140 3.67 -20.06 12.24
C ARG A 140 2.65 -19.05 11.73
N GLN A 141 2.95 -18.40 10.62
CA GLN A 141 2.02 -17.46 10.00
C GLN A 141 0.76 -18.15 9.48
N ARG A 142 0.87 -19.26 8.74
CA ARG A 142 -0.29 -20.04 8.27
C ARG A 142 -1.17 -20.45 9.43
N ILE A 143 -0.60 -20.83 10.57
CA ILE A 143 -1.36 -21.17 11.77
C ILE A 143 -2.07 -19.94 12.36
N ALA A 144 -1.41 -18.77 12.39
CA ALA A 144 -2.06 -17.53 12.86
C ALA A 144 -3.25 -17.13 11.97
N VAL A 145 -3.10 -17.27 10.66
CA VAL A 145 -4.19 -17.07 9.68
C VAL A 145 -5.27 -18.13 9.87
N GLY A 146 -4.90 -19.40 10.05
CA GLY A 146 -5.84 -20.51 10.33
C GLY A 146 -6.66 -20.26 11.58
N ARG A 147 -6.04 -19.75 12.65
CA ARG A 147 -6.74 -19.37 13.88
C ARG A 147 -7.77 -18.26 13.66
N ALA A 148 -7.54 -17.38 12.69
CA ALA A 148 -8.51 -16.38 12.28
C ALA A 148 -9.65 -17.01 11.45
N LEU A 149 -9.33 -17.87 10.49
CA LEU A 149 -10.30 -18.50 9.58
C LEU A 149 -11.31 -19.41 10.29
N VAL A 150 -10.87 -20.24 11.23
CA VAL A 150 -11.78 -21.14 11.97
C VAL A 150 -12.90 -20.42 12.70
N ARG A 151 -12.72 -19.12 13.01
CA ARG A 151 -13.69 -18.28 13.72
C ARG A 151 -14.89 -17.87 12.85
N ARG A 152 -14.75 -17.91 11.52
CA ARG A 152 -15.73 -17.38 10.55
C ARG A 152 -16.19 -15.97 10.93
N PRO A 153 -15.28 -14.97 10.91
CA PRO A 153 -15.58 -13.61 11.34
C PRO A 153 -16.38 -12.85 10.31
N ASP A 154 -16.89 -11.67 10.69
CA ASP A 154 -17.51 -10.71 9.79
C ASP A 154 -16.48 -9.83 9.07
N VAL A 155 -15.26 -9.65 9.65
CA VAL A 155 -14.14 -8.89 9.08
C VAL A 155 -12.83 -9.52 9.53
N PHE A 156 -11.88 -9.68 8.60
CA PHE A 156 -10.50 -10.03 8.90
C PHE A 156 -9.64 -8.78 9.07
N LEU A 157 -8.81 -8.76 10.09
CA LEU A 157 -7.85 -7.70 10.37
C LEU A 157 -6.44 -8.29 10.42
N LEU A 158 -5.51 -7.78 9.58
CA LEU A 158 -4.15 -8.29 9.50
C LEU A 158 -3.16 -7.13 9.72
N ASP A 159 -2.39 -7.18 10.82
CA ASP A 159 -1.41 -6.15 11.19
C ASP A 159 0.00 -6.62 10.80
N GLU A 160 0.51 -6.16 9.67
CA GLU A 160 1.83 -6.47 9.10
C GLU A 160 2.22 -7.96 9.16
N PRO A 161 1.37 -8.89 8.71
CA PRO A 161 1.57 -10.32 8.95
C PRO A 161 2.81 -10.91 8.25
N LEU A 162 3.37 -10.23 7.23
CA LEU A 162 4.53 -10.70 6.45
C LEU A 162 5.87 -10.08 6.87
N SER A 163 5.86 -9.08 7.77
CA SER A 163 7.05 -8.28 8.09
C SER A 163 8.22 -9.08 8.68
N ASN A 164 7.94 -10.19 9.37
CA ASN A 164 8.94 -11.03 10.04
C ASN A 164 9.47 -12.20 9.17
N LEU A 165 9.16 -12.21 7.86
CA LEU A 165 9.59 -13.24 6.93
C LEU A 165 10.77 -12.75 6.08
N ASP A 166 11.66 -13.66 5.71
CA ASP A 166 12.66 -13.42 4.67
C ASP A 166 11.99 -13.19 3.30
N ALA A 167 12.71 -12.61 2.34
CA ALA A 167 12.16 -12.15 1.06
C ALA A 167 11.52 -13.30 0.25
N LEU A 168 12.20 -14.46 0.17
CA LEU A 168 11.73 -15.59 -0.62
C LEU A 168 10.46 -16.21 -0.01
N LEU A 169 10.44 -16.37 1.30
CA LEU A 169 9.27 -16.89 2.02
C LEU A 169 8.10 -15.90 1.97
N ARG A 170 8.37 -14.59 2.09
CA ARG A 170 7.37 -13.53 1.97
C ARG A 170 6.65 -13.57 0.63
N GLU A 171 7.38 -13.75 -0.47
CA GLU A 171 6.80 -13.85 -1.81
C GLU A 171 5.83 -15.04 -1.93
N ARG A 172 6.24 -16.23 -1.47
CA ARG A 172 5.38 -17.43 -1.48
C ARG A 172 4.13 -17.25 -0.64
N VAL A 173 4.30 -16.79 0.59
CA VAL A 173 3.18 -16.62 1.52
C VAL A 173 2.23 -15.51 1.06
N ARG A 174 2.74 -14.47 0.39
CA ARG A 174 1.90 -13.44 -0.25
C ARG A 174 0.99 -14.06 -1.32
N ALA A 175 1.53 -14.93 -2.19
CA ALA A 175 0.73 -15.64 -3.19
C ALA A 175 -0.33 -16.55 -2.54
N ASP A 176 0.03 -17.30 -1.49
CA ASP A 176 -0.89 -18.15 -0.74
C ASP A 176 -2.03 -17.31 -0.12
N LEU A 177 -1.72 -16.16 0.49
CA LEU A 177 -2.72 -15.26 1.08
C LEU A 177 -3.66 -14.70 0.02
N LYS A 178 -3.14 -14.32 -1.15
CA LYS A 178 -3.97 -13.84 -2.26
C LYS A 178 -5.02 -14.87 -2.68
N GLN A 179 -4.60 -16.12 -2.89
CA GLN A 179 -5.52 -17.21 -3.26
C GLN A 179 -6.52 -17.48 -2.14
N LEU A 180 -6.07 -17.54 -0.89
CA LEU A 180 -6.90 -17.81 0.26
C LEU A 180 -8.01 -16.76 0.42
N PHE A 181 -7.65 -15.47 0.41
CA PHE A 181 -8.62 -14.41 0.62
C PHE A 181 -9.50 -14.12 -0.61
N ALA A 182 -9.07 -14.48 -1.82
CA ALA A 182 -9.92 -14.43 -3.01
C ALA A 182 -11.17 -15.34 -2.91
N THR A 183 -11.09 -16.39 -2.11
CA THR A 183 -12.22 -17.32 -1.88
C THR A 183 -13.13 -16.90 -0.71
N GLN A 184 -12.71 -15.93 0.10
CA GLN A 184 -13.49 -15.46 1.25
C GLN A 184 -14.58 -14.49 0.79
N SER A 185 -15.75 -14.59 1.42
CA SER A 185 -16.88 -13.69 1.15
C SER A 185 -16.92 -12.46 2.06
N VAL A 186 -16.02 -12.35 3.02
CA VAL A 186 -15.96 -11.27 4.01
C VAL A 186 -14.80 -10.32 3.72
N PRO A 187 -14.90 -9.04 4.12
CA PRO A 187 -13.84 -8.07 3.89
C PRO A 187 -12.59 -8.36 4.71
N VAL A 188 -11.46 -7.93 4.15
CA VAL A 188 -10.14 -7.96 4.77
C VAL A 188 -9.62 -6.54 4.91
N VAL A 189 -9.16 -6.16 6.10
CA VAL A 189 -8.37 -4.95 6.32
C VAL A 189 -6.95 -5.36 6.65
N TYR A 190 -6.02 -4.94 5.79
CA TYR A 190 -4.62 -5.31 5.83
C TYR A 190 -3.76 -4.07 6.10
N VAL A 191 -2.82 -4.15 7.00
CA VAL A 191 -1.85 -3.08 7.28
C VAL A 191 -0.48 -3.52 6.80
N THR A 192 0.17 -2.66 6.03
CA THR A 192 1.56 -2.86 5.61
C THR A 192 2.26 -1.53 5.33
N HIS A 193 3.57 -1.53 5.32
CA HIS A 193 4.41 -0.48 4.75
C HIS A 193 5.06 -0.91 3.42
N ASP A 194 4.85 -2.18 3.01
CA ASP A 194 5.36 -2.74 1.76
C ASP A 194 4.39 -2.44 0.61
N GLN A 195 4.89 -1.68 -0.38
CA GLN A 195 4.09 -1.29 -1.53
C GLN A 195 3.75 -2.48 -2.43
N THR A 196 4.65 -3.48 -2.53
CA THR A 196 4.42 -4.68 -3.34
C THR A 196 3.26 -5.50 -2.78
N GLU A 197 3.18 -5.63 -1.45
CA GLU A 197 2.05 -6.28 -0.79
C GLU A 197 0.74 -5.54 -1.09
N ALA A 198 0.74 -4.21 -0.91
CA ALA A 198 -0.44 -3.39 -1.17
C ALA A 198 -0.92 -3.49 -2.63
N MET A 199 0.00 -3.42 -3.60
CA MET A 199 -0.35 -3.47 -5.02
C MET A 199 -0.79 -4.85 -5.49
N THR A 200 -0.29 -5.94 -4.87
CA THR A 200 -0.58 -7.30 -5.33
C THR A 200 -1.76 -7.96 -4.65
N LEU A 201 -2.01 -7.66 -3.37
CA LEU A 201 -3.08 -8.31 -2.59
C LEU A 201 -4.42 -7.58 -2.67
N SER A 202 -4.39 -6.26 -2.83
CA SER A 202 -5.56 -5.42 -2.57
C SER A 202 -6.51 -5.32 -3.76
N THR A 203 -7.79 -5.23 -3.45
CA THR A 203 -8.80 -4.69 -4.37
C THR A 203 -8.89 -3.17 -4.24
N LYS A 204 -8.54 -2.62 -3.06
CA LYS A 204 -8.58 -1.20 -2.74
C LYS A 204 -7.43 -0.84 -1.78
N VAL A 205 -6.78 0.29 -2.00
CA VAL A 205 -5.68 0.80 -1.16
C VAL A 205 -6.05 2.16 -0.61
N ALA A 206 -5.93 2.32 0.70
CA ALA A 206 -5.95 3.62 1.38
C ALA A 206 -4.51 4.03 1.69
N VAL A 207 -4.02 5.06 1.02
CA VAL A 207 -2.69 5.64 1.32
C VAL A 207 -2.85 6.64 2.45
N LEU A 208 -2.19 6.37 3.58
CA LEU A 208 -2.25 7.20 4.79
C LEU A 208 -0.98 8.03 4.96
N ASN A 209 -1.15 9.27 5.37
CA ASN A 209 -0.05 10.14 5.80
C ASN A 209 -0.51 11.06 6.93
N ASN A 210 0.28 11.18 8.00
CA ASN A 210 0.02 12.07 9.13
C ASN A 210 -1.40 11.96 9.72
N GLY A 211 -1.96 10.75 9.71
CA GLY A 211 -3.29 10.46 10.24
C GLY A 211 -4.45 10.66 9.26
N TYR A 212 -4.20 11.16 8.06
CA TYR A 212 -5.21 11.37 7.02
C TYR A 212 -5.11 10.33 5.91
N VAL A 213 -6.23 9.97 5.31
CA VAL A 213 -6.28 9.26 4.03
C VAL A 213 -5.98 10.25 2.91
N GLN A 214 -4.87 10.04 2.22
CA GLN A 214 -4.43 10.88 1.09
C GLN A 214 -5.14 10.49 -0.22
N GLN A 215 -5.36 9.19 -0.41
CA GLN A 215 -6.09 8.63 -1.53
C GLN A 215 -6.64 7.26 -1.13
N LEU A 216 -7.86 6.96 -1.59
CA LEU A 216 -8.51 5.65 -1.47
C LEU A 216 -8.96 5.24 -2.86
N ASP A 217 -8.36 4.21 -3.44
CA ASP A 217 -8.64 3.79 -4.81
C ASP A 217 -8.15 2.35 -5.07
N GLN A 218 -8.40 1.83 -6.27
CA GLN A 218 -7.78 0.59 -6.74
C GLN A 218 -6.26 0.78 -6.89
N PRO A 219 -5.44 -0.28 -6.69
CA PRO A 219 -3.97 -0.19 -6.80
C PRO A 219 -3.49 0.48 -8.08
N GLU A 220 -4.07 0.13 -9.22
CA GLU A 220 -3.73 0.71 -10.52
C GLU A 220 -3.98 2.23 -10.56
N GLN A 221 -5.09 2.72 -9.97
CA GLN A 221 -5.40 4.15 -9.92
C GLN A 221 -4.44 4.90 -8.98
N ILE A 222 -4.09 4.31 -7.84
CA ILE A 222 -3.08 4.87 -6.92
C ILE A 222 -1.74 5.07 -7.65
N TYR A 223 -1.32 4.10 -8.46
CA TYR A 223 -0.07 4.16 -9.22
C TYR A 223 -0.12 5.12 -10.39
N ASN A 224 -1.15 4.99 -11.24
CA ASN A 224 -1.26 5.72 -12.51
C ASN A 224 -1.86 7.12 -12.35
N ARG A 225 -2.61 7.36 -11.27
CA ARG A 225 -3.33 8.63 -11.04
C ARG A 225 -3.21 9.09 -9.59
N PRO A 226 -1.99 9.40 -9.12
CA PRO A 226 -1.80 9.89 -7.75
C PRO A 226 -2.58 11.19 -7.53
N ALA A 227 -3.24 11.29 -6.36
CA ALA A 227 -4.07 12.44 -6.02
C ALA A 227 -3.26 13.67 -5.65
N ASN A 228 -2.05 13.49 -5.15
CA ASN A 228 -1.18 14.57 -4.70
C ASN A 228 0.30 14.15 -4.76
N LEU A 229 1.19 15.11 -4.48
CA LEU A 229 2.64 14.91 -4.45
C LEU A 229 3.10 13.82 -3.50
N PHE A 230 2.44 13.71 -2.33
CA PHE A 230 2.80 12.67 -1.37
C PHE A 230 2.57 11.28 -1.95
N VAL A 231 1.40 11.02 -2.53
CA VAL A 231 1.09 9.72 -3.14
C VAL A 231 2.01 9.44 -4.32
N ALA A 232 2.26 10.44 -5.17
CA ALA A 232 3.15 10.33 -6.34
C ALA A 232 4.57 9.94 -5.95
N GLY A 233 5.14 10.58 -4.93
CA GLY A 233 6.51 10.32 -4.46
C GLY A 233 6.61 9.11 -3.54
N PHE A 234 5.53 8.74 -2.83
CA PHE A 234 5.55 7.61 -1.92
C PHE A 234 5.33 6.27 -2.64
N VAL A 235 4.49 6.22 -3.68
CA VAL A 235 4.13 4.99 -4.38
C VAL A 235 4.96 4.80 -5.63
N GLY A 236 5.66 3.66 -5.71
CA GLY A 236 6.56 3.28 -6.79
C GLY A 236 8.00 3.10 -6.34
N SER A 237 8.68 2.11 -6.91
CA SER A 237 10.11 1.85 -6.70
C SER A 237 10.72 1.47 -8.06
N PRO A 238 11.52 2.37 -8.63
CA PRO A 238 11.97 3.69 -8.14
C PRO A 238 10.84 4.72 -8.00
N GLN A 239 11.08 5.76 -7.18
CA GLN A 239 10.12 6.84 -6.98
C GLN A 239 9.92 7.69 -8.24
N MET A 240 8.74 8.31 -8.39
CA MET A 240 8.46 9.29 -9.44
C MET A 240 9.45 10.47 -9.39
N ASN A 241 9.96 10.90 -10.53
CA ASN A 241 10.65 12.17 -10.63
C ASN A 241 9.66 13.30 -10.39
N LEU A 242 9.94 14.18 -9.45
CA LEU A 242 9.12 15.36 -9.12
C LEU A 242 9.99 16.59 -9.28
N LEU A 243 9.70 17.41 -10.29
CA LEU A 243 10.52 18.55 -10.68
C LEU A 243 9.70 19.84 -10.64
N THR A 244 10.16 20.81 -9.86
CA THR A 244 9.59 22.16 -9.88
C THR A 244 10.06 22.87 -11.13
N LEU A 245 9.16 23.36 -11.97
CA LEU A 245 9.46 24.01 -13.24
C LEU A 245 8.81 25.39 -13.29
N ASP A 246 9.55 26.36 -13.87
CA ASP A 246 8.99 27.66 -14.23
C ASP A 246 8.05 27.51 -15.42
N CYS A 247 6.98 28.28 -15.43
CA CYS A 247 5.98 28.27 -16.48
C CYS A 247 5.98 29.59 -17.23
N GLU A 248 6.01 29.51 -18.56
CA GLU A 248 5.86 30.63 -19.45
C GLU A 248 4.66 30.40 -20.39
N ARG A 249 3.66 31.24 -20.28
CA ARG A 249 2.39 31.05 -21.01
C ARG A 249 1.80 29.65 -20.70
N GLN A 250 1.63 28.79 -21.73
CA GLN A 250 1.09 27.43 -21.58
C GLN A 250 2.18 26.35 -21.65
N HIS A 251 3.41 26.65 -21.19
CA HIS A 251 4.54 25.74 -21.25
C HIS A 251 5.35 25.76 -19.96
N ALA A 252 5.83 24.60 -19.54
CA ALA A 252 6.81 24.43 -18.46
C ALA A 252 8.21 24.29 -19.07
N ILE A 253 9.21 24.93 -18.46
CA ILE A 253 10.59 25.00 -18.98
C ILE A 253 11.46 24.01 -18.23
N LEU A 254 12.03 23.05 -18.97
CA LEU A 254 12.98 22.07 -18.45
C LEU A 254 14.25 22.05 -19.29
N GLY A 255 15.34 22.61 -18.76
CA GLY A 255 16.55 22.83 -19.55
C GLY A 255 16.29 23.75 -20.74
N ASP A 256 16.59 23.24 -21.92
CA ASP A 256 16.38 23.96 -23.21
C ASP A 256 15.06 23.63 -23.89
N ILE A 257 14.23 22.75 -23.27
CA ILE A 257 12.97 22.35 -23.86
C ILE A 257 11.75 22.96 -23.17
N SER A 258 10.70 23.10 -23.96
CA SER A 258 9.42 23.68 -23.56
C SER A 258 8.34 22.58 -23.60
N ILE A 259 7.82 22.19 -22.45
CA ILE A 259 6.83 21.11 -22.29
C ILE A 259 5.43 21.72 -22.24
N PRO A 260 4.53 21.33 -23.15
CA PRO A 260 3.19 21.92 -23.17
C PRO A 260 2.39 21.49 -21.94
N ILE A 261 1.72 22.47 -21.30
CA ILE A 261 0.79 22.26 -20.21
C ILE A 261 -0.62 22.18 -20.81
N PRO A 262 -1.47 21.20 -20.40
CA PRO A 262 -2.83 21.11 -20.90
C PRO A 262 -3.61 22.42 -20.73
N ALA A 263 -4.32 22.88 -21.76
CA ALA A 263 -5.02 24.17 -21.78
C ALA A 263 -6.13 24.28 -20.70
N SER A 264 -6.58 23.14 -20.14
CA SER A 264 -7.57 23.10 -19.07
C SER A 264 -7.02 23.50 -17.69
N PHE A 265 -5.70 23.67 -17.56
CA PHE A 265 -5.08 24.04 -16.28
C PHE A 265 -4.79 25.53 -16.21
N PRO A 266 -5.02 26.18 -15.05
CA PRO A 266 -4.49 27.49 -14.80
C PRO A 266 -2.97 27.40 -14.84
N VAL A 267 -2.30 28.36 -15.48
CA VAL A 267 -0.84 28.39 -15.56
C VAL A 267 -0.33 29.38 -14.50
N PRO A 268 0.12 28.90 -13.34
CA PRO A 268 0.84 29.69 -12.36
C PRO A 268 2.26 29.95 -12.84
N THR A 269 3.02 30.73 -12.07
CA THR A 269 4.44 30.97 -12.36
C THR A 269 5.30 29.70 -12.30
N GLN A 270 4.90 28.73 -11.45
CA GLN A 270 5.57 27.45 -11.27
C GLN A 270 4.58 26.31 -11.10
N LEU A 271 4.96 25.13 -11.61
CA LEU A 271 4.25 23.85 -11.40
C LEU A 271 5.24 22.76 -11.02
N ILE A 272 4.75 21.69 -10.41
CA ILE A 272 5.54 20.48 -10.22
C ILE A 272 5.13 19.46 -11.29
N MET A 273 6.13 19.06 -12.09
CA MET A 273 6.01 17.99 -13.07
C MET A 273 6.39 16.67 -12.41
N GLY A 274 5.56 15.66 -12.58
CA GLY A 274 5.82 14.28 -12.17
C GLY A 274 5.94 13.37 -13.39
N ILE A 275 6.99 12.54 -13.43
CA ILE A 275 7.10 11.45 -14.41
C ILE A 275 7.83 10.26 -13.80
N ARG A 276 7.31 9.04 -14.04
CA ARG A 276 7.94 7.84 -13.53
C ARG A 276 9.18 7.47 -14.32
N PRO A 277 10.24 6.95 -13.66
CA PRO A 277 11.48 6.55 -14.32
C PRO A 277 11.30 5.58 -15.49
N GLU A 278 10.36 4.65 -15.39
CA GLU A 278 10.06 3.66 -16.43
C GLU A 278 9.33 4.22 -17.67
N HIS A 279 8.76 5.40 -17.56
CA HIS A 279 8.09 6.07 -18.69
C HIS A 279 9.01 6.97 -19.49
N ILE A 280 10.19 7.28 -18.96
CA ILE A 280 11.18 8.09 -19.67
C ILE A 280 11.89 7.20 -20.69
N GLN A 281 12.04 7.71 -21.91
CA GLN A 281 12.65 6.98 -23.03
C GLN A 281 14.00 7.60 -23.39
N ILE A 282 14.92 6.78 -23.90
CA ILE A 282 16.12 7.28 -24.54
C ILE A 282 15.71 7.83 -25.90
N ALA A 283 16.02 9.09 -26.14
CA ALA A 283 15.71 9.75 -27.39
C ALA A 283 16.68 9.29 -28.52
N LYS A 284 16.14 9.30 -29.73
CA LYS A 284 16.97 9.11 -30.93
C LYS A 284 17.66 10.42 -31.30
N PRO A 285 18.78 10.37 -32.07
CA PRO A 285 19.51 11.57 -32.48
C PRO A 285 18.66 12.61 -33.22
N GLU A 286 17.61 12.19 -33.92
CA GLU A 286 16.69 13.03 -34.67
C GLU A 286 15.56 13.67 -33.84
N ASP A 287 15.41 13.31 -32.58
CA ASP A 287 14.32 13.81 -31.71
C ASP A 287 14.62 15.23 -31.22
N LEU A 288 13.98 16.21 -31.83
CA LEU A 288 14.17 17.66 -31.53
C LEU A 288 13.67 18.06 -30.13
N ALA A 289 12.79 17.28 -29.55
CA ALA A 289 12.23 17.51 -28.20
C ALA A 289 12.99 16.75 -27.08
N ALA A 290 14.18 16.23 -27.39
CA ALA A 290 14.99 15.49 -26.46
C ALA A 290 15.73 16.42 -25.48
N ILE A 291 15.71 16.05 -24.20
CA ILE A 291 16.47 16.71 -23.14
C ILE A 291 17.86 16.09 -23.09
N ARG A 292 18.88 16.89 -23.24
CA ARG A 292 20.27 16.44 -23.08
C ARG A 292 20.68 16.55 -21.62
N GLY A 293 21.36 15.53 -21.13
CA GLY A 293 21.87 15.51 -19.76
C GLY A 293 23.13 14.68 -19.63
N ARG A 294 23.86 14.91 -18.55
CA ARG A 294 25.06 14.18 -18.18
C ARG A 294 24.70 13.05 -17.20
N VAL A 295 25.20 11.86 -17.46
CA VAL A 295 25.04 10.72 -16.54
C VAL A 295 25.91 10.95 -15.31
N SER A 296 25.29 11.00 -14.12
CA SER A 296 26.00 11.20 -12.85
C SER A 296 26.12 9.92 -12.03
N LEU A 297 25.15 9.00 -12.15
CA LEU A 297 25.14 7.73 -11.41
C LEU A 297 24.43 6.65 -12.22
N VAL A 298 24.96 5.43 -12.19
CA VAL A 298 24.32 4.23 -12.75
C VAL A 298 24.25 3.15 -11.67
N GLU A 299 23.04 2.74 -11.32
CA GLU A 299 22.79 1.69 -10.35
C GLU A 299 22.24 0.44 -11.06
N ASN A 300 22.88 -0.70 -10.87
CA ASN A 300 22.41 -1.96 -11.46
C ASN A 300 21.37 -2.62 -10.54
N LEU A 301 20.12 -2.67 -11.02
CA LEU A 301 18.99 -3.31 -10.32
C LEU A 301 18.73 -4.74 -10.82
N GLY A 302 19.66 -5.35 -11.54
CA GLY A 302 19.52 -6.68 -12.15
C GLY A 302 18.89 -6.61 -13.53
N MET A 303 17.57 -6.56 -13.64
CA MET A 303 16.86 -6.47 -14.93
C MET A 303 16.94 -5.09 -15.60
N HIS A 304 17.27 -4.05 -14.84
CA HIS A 304 17.34 -2.66 -15.31
C HIS A 304 18.52 -1.93 -14.67
N TYR A 305 19.00 -0.91 -15.35
CA TYR A 305 19.82 0.16 -14.77
C TYR A 305 18.92 1.33 -14.37
N LEU A 306 19.09 1.84 -13.15
CA LEU A 306 18.57 3.13 -12.75
C LEU A 306 19.65 4.17 -12.98
N VAL A 307 19.44 5.03 -13.96
CA VAL A 307 20.41 6.03 -14.38
C VAL A 307 19.96 7.41 -13.89
N SER A 308 20.81 8.07 -13.12
CA SER A 308 20.62 9.45 -12.69
C SER A 308 21.28 10.38 -13.71
N VAL A 309 20.52 11.30 -14.25
CA VAL A 309 20.92 12.22 -15.31
C VAL A 309 20.80 13.66 -14.82
N GLU A 310 21.90 14.38 -14.82
CA GLU A 310 21.94 15.81 -14.52
C GLU A 310 21.54 16.62 -15.74
N ILE A 311 20.53 17.48 -15.56
CA ILE A 311 20.04 18.41 -16.58
C ILE A 311 20.33 19.82 -16.08
N HIS A 312 20.99 20.61 -16.89
CA HIS A 312 21.21 22.00 -16.56
C HIS A 312 19.99 22.85 -16.93
N ASN A 313 19.45 23.55 -15.96
CA ASN A 313 18.37 24.53 -16.15
C ASN A 313 18.94 25.91 -15.86
N SER A 314 18.87 26.82 -16.82
CA SER A 314 19.46 28.16 -16.73
C SER A 314 18.93 29.00 -15.56
N ARG A 315 17.71 28.71 -15.07
CA ARG A 315 17.05 29.46 -13.97
C ARG A 315 17.09 28.74 -12.63
N LEU A 316 16.92 27.41 -12.64
CA LEU A 316 16.75 26.61 -11.44
C LEU A 316 18.01 25.81 -11.05
N GLY A 317 19.10 25.95 -11.84
CA GLY A 317 20.35 25.23 -11.61
C GLY A 317 20.31 23.79 -12.12
N THR A 318 21.10 22.89 -11.51
CA THR A 318 21.16 21.48 -11.91
C THR A 318 20.02 20.70 -11.32
N MET A 319 19.30 19.98 -12.15
CA MET A 319 18.20 19.08 -11.77
C MET A 319 18.62 17.64 -12.09
N ILE A 320 18.13 16.68 -11.29
CA ILE A 320 18.40 15.26 -11.52
C ILE A 320 17.11 14.57 -11.95
N ILE A 321 17.17 13.86 -13.07
CA ILE A 321 16.12 12.96 -13.54
C ILE A 321 16.65 11.54 -13.49
N ARG A 322 15.87 10.62 -12.91
CA ARG A 322 16.16 9.20 -12.90
C ARG A 322 15.37 8.50 -13.99
N VAL A 323 16.03 7.66 -14.77
CA VAL A 323 15.44 6.87 -15.84
C VAL A 323 15.73 5.38 -15.63
N LEU A 324 14.76 4.54 -15.91
CA LEU A 324 14.89 3.09 -15.82
C LEU A 324 15.16 2.52 -17.22
N ILE A 325 16.31 1.90 -17.42
CA ILE A 325 16.78 1.40 -18.72
C ILE A 325 16.99 -0.11 -18.63
N PRO A 326 16.56 -0.92 -19.62
CA PRO A 326 16.83 -2.35 -19.63
C PRO A 326 18.34 -2.65 -19.59
N SER A 327 18.74 -3.69 -18.83
CA SER A 327 20.15 -4.02 -18.58
C SER A 327 20.84 -4.80 -19.72
N ASP A 328 20.14 -5.06 -20.84
CA ASP A 328 20.67 -5.71 -22.04
C ASP A 328 21.62 -4.81 -22.86
N ARG A 329 21.76 -3.54 -22.48
CA ARG A 329 22.66 -2.58 -23.13
C ARG A 329 23.88 -2.33 -22.25
N ASN A 330 25.08 -2.48 -22.83
CA ASN A 330 26.32 -1.99 -22.20
C ASN A 330 26.24 -0.46 -22.09
N TRP A 331 26.22 0.04 -20.88
CA TRP A 331 26.07 1.45 -20.60
C TRP A 331 27.45 2.07 -20.31
N ASN A 332 27.96 2.87 -21.26
CA ASN A 332 29.26 3.54 -21.15
C ASN A 332 29.21 5.00 -21.66
N THR A 333 28.04 5.63 -21.73
CA THR A 333 27.91 6.99 -22.22
C THR A 333 27.91 7.99 -21.08
N GLU A 334 28.72 9.06 -21.19
CA GLU A 334 28.70 10.18 -20.24
C GLU A 334 27.52 11.13 -20.47
N GLU A 335 26.98 11.15 -21.68
CA GLU A 335 25.86 12.00 -22.09
C GLU A 335 24.71 11.15 -22.64
N ILE A 336 23.50 11.59 -22.36
CA ILE A 336 22.26 10.92 -22.78
C ILE A 336 21.22 11.96 -23.19
N SER A 337 20.44 11.62 -24.20
CA SER A 337 19.25 12.38 -24.59
C SER A 337 17.99 11.62 -24.14
N LEU A 338 17.10 12.29 -23.43
CA LEU A 338 15.88 11.73 -22.86
C LEU A 338 14.64 12.34 -23.52
N MET A 339 13.64 11.51 -23.73
CA MET A 339 12.31 11.94 -24.17
C MET A 339 11.29 11.68 -23.06
N LEU A 340 10.47 12.69 -22.79
CA LEU A 340 9.39 12.62 -21.80
C LEU A 340 8.04 12.56 -22.53
N PRO A 341 7.44 11.35 -22.68
CA PRO A 341 6.17 11.21 -23.38
C PRO A 341 5.04 11.97 -22.64
N PRO A 342 4.34 12.92 -23.30
CA PRO A 342 3.38 13.82 -22.65
C PRO A 342 2.23 13.10 -21.92
N GLN A 343 1.82 11.93 -22.42
CA GLN A 343 0.74 11.13 -21.82
C GLN A 343 1.11 10.53 -20.46
N HIS A 344 2.38 10.52 -20.08
CA HIS A 344 2.88 10.00 -18.79
C HIS A 344 3.31 11.11 -17.83
N ILE A 345 3.12 12.37 -18.22
CA ILE A 345 3.43 13.53 -17.38
C ILE A 345 2.24 13.80 -16.47
N HIS A 346 2.53 13.95 -15.19
CA HIS A 346 1.61 14.39 -14.15
C HIS A 346 1.93 15.83 -13.76
N TRP A 347 0.90 16.63 -13.53
CA TRP A 347 1.06 18.02 -13.10
C TRP A 347 0.47 18.18 -11.71
N PHE A 348 1.21 18.87 -10.85
CA PHE A 348 0.79 19.15 -9.48
C PHE A 348 0.90 20.66 -9.20
N ASP A 349 -0.05 21.14 -8.45
CA ASP A 349 -0.06 22.51 -7.94
C ASP A 349 1.03 22.67 -6.87
N ILE A 350 1.82 23.73 -6.97
CA ILE A 350 3.00 23.92 -6.10
C ILE A 350 2.59 24.24 -4.65
N ASP A 351 1.48 24.96 -4.45
CA ASP A 351 1.06 25.44 -3.14
C ASP A 351 0.31 24.36 -2.35
N THR A 352 -0.59 23.66 -3.03
CA THR A 352 -1.45 22.63 -2.40
C THR A 352 -0.89 21.22 -2.48
N GLY A 353 0.03 20.97 -3.44
CA GLY A 353 0.53 19.65 -3.77
C GLY A 353 -0.50 18.74 -4.46
N ASN A 354 -1.69 19.23 -4.78
CA ASN A 354 -2.74 18.44 -5.40
C ASN A 354 -2.48 18.22 -6.89
N SER A 355 -2.88 17.05 -7.39
CA SER A 355 -2.80 16.74 -8.82
C SER A 355 -3.75 17.61 -9.61
N LEU A 356 -3.22 18.28 -10.63
CA LEU A 356 -3.99 18.98 -11.64
C LEU A 356 -4.46 17.93 -12.67
N ARG A 357 -5.75 17.62 -12.65
CA ARG A 357 -6.37 16.69 -13.60
C ARG A 357 -7.26 17.49 -14.56
N SER A 358 -7.19 17.15 -15.85
CA SER A 358 -8.26 17.55 -16.74
C SER A 358 -9.57 16.99 -16.17
N ARG A 359 -10.57 17.84 -15.97
CA ARG A 359 -11.95 17.40 -15.72
C ARG A 359 -12.42 16.68 -16.98
N THR A 360 -12.06 15.41 -17.13
CA THR A 360 -12.78 14.53 -18.04
C THR A 360 -14.09 14.20 -17.34
N SER A 361 -15.15 14.75 -17.89
CA SER A 361 -16.56 14.49 -17.61
C SER A 361 -16.87 12.99 -17.59
#